data_efc13c317c7fe45bdbf2b47efc0f04f0
#
_entry.id   efc13c317c7fe45bdbf2b47efc0f04f0
#
_cell.length_a   1.000
_cell.length_b   1.000
_cell.length_c   1.000
_cell.angle_alpha   90.00
_cell.angle_beta   90.00
_cell.angle_gamma   90.00
#
_symmetry.space_group_name_H-M   'P 1'
#
loop_
_entity.id
_entity.type
_entity.pdbx_description
1 polymer ?
#
loop_
_entity_poly.entity_id
_entity_poly.type
_entity_poly.pdbx_seq_one_letter_code
_entity_poly.pdbx_strand_id
1 'polypeptide(L)'
;MIIYLEPDILECEVKWALGSITTNKASGGDGIPVELFQILKDDALKVLHSICQKIWKTQQWPQDWKMSVFIPIPKKDNAKKCSNYHTIALISHTSNVMLKILQARLLQYVNCELPDVQAGFRKGRGSRDQIANIHWIIEKEREFQRNIYFCFADYAKGFDCVDHNKL
;
A
#
# COMPACT_ATOMS: atom_id res chain seq x y z
N MET A 1 -0.39 21.57 20.02
CA MET A 1 -0.23 20.65 18.88
C MET A 1 1.22 20.76 18.43
N ILE A 2 2.05 19.78 18.78
CA ILE A 2 3.46 19.75 18.37
C ILE A 2 3.43 19.30 16.92
N ILE A 3 3.62 20.22 15.97
CA ILE A 3 3.88 19.87 14.59
C ILE A 3 5.30 19.29 14.58
N TYR A 4 5.41 17.97 14.60
CA TYR A 4 6.66 17.33 14.22
C TYR A 4 6.87 17.65 12.76
N LEU A 5 7.73 18.63 12.50
CA LEU A 5 8.21 18.91 11.15
C LEU A 5 9.06 17.70 10.75
N GLU A 6 8.42 16.78 10.08
CA GLU A 6 9.11 15.69 9.39
C GLU A 6 10.18 16.30 8.47
N PRO A 7 11.40 15.74 8.42
CA PRO A 7 12.47 16.28 7.59
C PRO A 7 12.07 16.32 6.10
N ASP A 8 12.70 17.22 5.37
CA ASP A 8 12.56 17.32 3.92
C ASP A 8 12.81 15.94 3.28
N ILE A 9 12.18 15.70 2.13
CA ILE A 9 12.41 14.47 1.36
C ILE A 9 13.84 14.48 0.83
N LEU A 10 14.56 13.41 1.10
CA LEU A 10 15.95 13.24 0.69
C LEU A 10 16.04 12.56 -0.69
N GLU A 11 17.09 12.88 -1.42
CA GLU A 11 17.37 12.27 -2.73
C GLU A 11 17.54 10.74 -2.63
N CYS A 12 18.14 10.26 -1.53
CA CYS A 12 18.30 8.83 -1.28
C CYS A 12 16.97 8.09 -1.09
N GLU A 13 15.95 8.74 -0.52
CA GLU A 13 14.60 8.17 -0.41
C GLU A 13 13.95 8.03 -1.78
N VAL A 14 14.08 9.04 -2.65
CA VAL A 14 13.57 8.99 -4.02
C VAL A 14 14.28 7.89 -4.81
N LYS A 15 15.60 7.79 -4.69
CA LYS A 15 16.41 6.74 -5.33
C LYS A 15 15.99 5.35 -4.87
N TRP A 16 15.81 5.16 -3.57
CA TRP A 16 15.32 3.91 -2.99
C TRP A 16 13.91 3.57 -3.49
N ALA A 17 12.98 4.53 -3.45
CA ALA A 17 11.61 4.32 -3.89
C ALA A 17 11.56 3.95 -5.37
N LEU A 18 12.29 4.67 -6.21
CA LEU A 18 12.38 4.39 -7.65
C LEU A 18 12.95 2.99 -7.93
N GLY A 19 14.04 2.61 -7.25
CA GLY A 19 14.65 1.28 -7.37
C GLY A 19 13.75 0.14 -6.86
N SER A 20 12.77 0.44 -6.03
CA SER A 20 11.82 -0.54 -5.50
C SER A 20 10.62 -0.79 -6.43
N ILE A 21 10.44 -0.01 -7.49
CA ILE A 21 9.39 -0.22 -8.49
C ILE A 21 9.87 -1.29 -9.47
N THR A 22 9.09 -2.35 -9.58
CA THR A 22 9.41 -3.45 -10.52
C THR A 22 9.13 -3.04 -11.96
N THR A 23 9.99 -3.47 -12.86
CA THR A 23 9.85 -3.31 -14.32
C THR A 23 8.71 -4.16 -14.89
N ASN A 24 8.39 -3.94 -16.16
CA ASN A 24 7.33 -4.66 -16.88
C ASN A 24 5.95 -4.54 -16.22
N LYS A 25 5.67 -3.37 -15.63
CA LYS A 25 4.35 -3.02 -15.09
C LYS A 25 3.65 -2.03 -16.00
N ALA A 26 2.33 -2.15 -16.08
CA ALA A 26 1.51 -1.20 -16.80
C ALA A 26 1.71 0.21 -16.25
N SER A 27 1.88 1.18 -17.13
CA SER A 27 1.92 2.60 -16.78
C SER A 27 0.57 3.09 -16.29
N GLY A 28 0.58 4.15 -15.50
CA GLY A 28 -0.64 4.87 -15.13
C GLY A 28 -1.24 5.67 -16.30
N GLY A 29 -2.12 6.61 -15.98
CA GLY A 29 -2.78 7.46 -16.97
C GLY A 29 -1.85 8.39 -17.76
N ASP A 30 -0.63 8.62 -17.27
CA ASP A 30 0.42 9.39 -17.93
C ASP A 30 1.15 8.62 -19.05
N GLY A 31 0.95 7.31 -19.14
CA GLY A 31 1.59 6.46 -20.15
C GLY A 31 3.11 6.30 -19.98
N ILE A 32 3.71 6.80 -18.89
CA ILE A 32 5.17 6.77 -18.68
C ILE A 32 5.59 5.41 -18.08
N PRO A 33 6.35 4.60 -18.81
CA PRO A 33 6.84 3.33 -18.27
C PRO A 33 7.97 3.57 -17.26
N VAL A 34 8.08 2.68 -16.28
CA VAL A 34 9.12 2.78 -15.23
C VAL A 34 10.53 2.66 -15.82
N GLU A 35 10.70 1.95 -16.91
CA GLU A 35 11.97 1.76 -17.64
C GLU A 35 12.58 3.10 -18.09
N LEU A 36 11.74 4.09 -18.37
CA LEU A 36 12.22 5.43 -18.75
C LEU A 36 13.07 6.07 -17.65
N PHE A 37 12.65 5.89 -16.38
CA PHE A 37 13.42 6.41 -15.23
C PHE A 37 14.75 5.71 -15.06
N GLN A 38 14.85 4.44 -15.46
CA GLN A 38 16.10 3.68 -15.43
C GLN A 38 17.07 4.15 -16.49
N ILE A 39 16.58 4.56 -17.66
CA ILE A 39 17.39 5.11 -18.75
C ILE A 39 17.92 6.50 -18.38
N LEU A 40 17.07 7.36 -17.84
CA LEU A 40 17.41 8.75 -17.51
C LEU A 40 18.24 8.89 -16.22
N LYS A 41 18.29 7.85 -15.39
CA LYS A 41 19.12 7.75 -14.16
C LYS A 41 19.11 9.04 -13.31
N ASP A 42 20.26 9.71 -13.22
CA ASP A 42 20.46 10.86 -12.32
C ASP A 42 19.61 12.09 -12.69
N ASP A 43 19.31 12.29 -13.97
CA ASP A 43 18.48 13.42 -14.40
C ASP A 43 17.01 13.19 -13.98
N ALA A 44 16.49 11.97 -14.17
CA ALA A 44 15.16 11.61 -13.67
C ALA A 44 15.09 11.72 -12.14
N LEU A 45 16.14 11.29 -11.43
CA LEU A 45 16.21 11.35 -9.98
C LEU A 45 16.13 12.80 -9.48
N LYS A 46 16.89 13.73 -10.05
CA LYS A 46 16.88 15.16 -9.69
C LYS A 46 15.50 15.78 -9.91
N VAL A 47 14.88 15.51 -11.06
CA VAL A 47 13.54 16.01 -11.38
C VAL A 47 12.50 15.48 -10.40
N LEU A 48 12.49 14.17 -10.17
CA LEU A 48 11.57 13.54 -9.23
C LEU A 48 11.76 14.05 -7.80
N HIS A 49 13.02 14.20 -7.35
CA HIS A 49 13.33 14.75 -6.04
C HIS A 49 12.78 16.18 -5.89
N SER A 50 12.99 17.04 -6.88
CA SER A 50 12.46 18.40 -6.88
C SER A 50 10.92 18.41 -6.79
N ILE A 51 10.24 17.54 -7.54
CA ILE A 51 8.79 17.43 -7.51
C ILE A 51 8.32 16.93 -6.13
N CYS A 52 8.93 15.86 -5.61
CA CYS A 52 8.58 15.32 -4.29
C CYS A 52 8.78 16.35 -3.17
N GLN A 53 9.89 17.11 -3.20
CA GLN A 53 10.11 18.20 -2.24
C GLN A 53 9.06 19.31 -2.36
N LYS A 54 8.66 19.66 -3.58
CA LYS A 54 7.62 20.68 -3.80
C LYS A 54 6.28 20.19 -3.23
N ILE A 55 5.90 18.94 -3.50
CA ILE A 55 4.67 18.34 -2.93
C ILE A 55 4.74 18.34 -1.41
N TRP A 56 5.88 17.95 -0.83
CA TRP A 56 6.08 17.92 0.62
C TRP A 56 5.90 19.28 1.28
N LYS A 57 6.50 20.31 0.70
CA LYS A 57 6.45 21.68 1.24
C LYS A 57 5.11 22.37 1.04
N THR A 58 4.47 22.13 -0.11
CA THR A 58 3.20 22.79 -0.44
C THR A 58 1.97 22.00 -0.08
N GLN A 59 2.13 20.68 0.20
CA GLN A 59 1.06 19.72 0.38
C GLN A 59 0.07 19.65 -0.80
N GLN A 60 0.51 20.11 -1.96
CA GLN A 60 -0.28 20.13 -3.18
C GLN A 60 0.22 19.06 -4.16
N TRP A 61 -0.63 18.09 -4.43
CA TRP A 61 -0.36 17.06 -5.43
C TRP A 61 -0.71 17.55 -6.82
N PRO A 62 0.10 17.20 -7.84
CA PRO A 62 -0.28 17.40 -9.24
C PRO A 62 -1.62 16.72 -9.53
N GLN A 63 -2.46 17.35 -10.38
CA GLN A 63 -3.79 16.79 -10.66
C GLN A 63 -3.71 15.41 -11.31
N ASP A 64 -2.76 15.21 -12.21
CA ASP A 64 -2.56 13.93 -12.90
C ASP A 64 -2.16 12.81 -11.93
N TRP A 65 -1.53 13.15 -10.80
CA TRP A 65 -1.15 12.16 -9.77
C TRP A 65 -2.31 11.75 -8.86
N LYS A 66 -3.38 12.52 -8.85
CA LYS A 66 -4.61 12.21 -8.11
C LYS A 66 -5.56 11.29 -8.89
N MET A 67 -5.28 11.07 -10.16
CA MET A 67 -6.09 10.24 -11.03
C MET A 67 -5.52 8.84 -11.15
N SER A 68 -6.40 7.85 -11.23
CA SER A 68 -6.05 6.46 -11.49
C SER A 68 -6.90 5.90 -12.62
N VAL A 69 -6.32 4.98 -13.38
CA VAL A 69 -7.06 4.20 -14.38
C VAL A 69 -7.51 2.90 -13.72
N PHE A 70 -8.81 2.66 -13.69
CA PHE A 70 -9.37 1.45 -13.12
C PHE A 70 -9.52 0.35 -14.17
N ILE A 71 -8.90 -0.79 -13.89
CA ILE A 71 -9.04 -1.99 -14.73
C ILE A 71 -9.92 -3.00 -14.00
N PRO A 72 -11.09 -3.34 -14.55
CA PRO A 72 -11.95 -4.37 -13.97
C PRO A 72 -11.43 -5.76 -14.31
N ILE A 73 -11.17 -6.59 -13.29
CA ILE A 73 -10.78 -7.99 -13.45
C ILE A 73 -11.91 -8.88 -12.97
N PRO A 74 -12.41 -9.81 -13.80
CA PRO A 74 -13.48 -10.70 -13.40
C PRO A 74 -13.02 -11.66 -12.30
N LYS A 75 -13.84 -11.85 -11.26
CA LYS A 75 -13.60 -12.82 -10.18
C LYS A 75 -13.83 -14.27 -10.64
N LYS A 76 -14.72 -14.47 -11.62
CA LYS A 76 -15.11 -15.78 -12.18
C LYS A 76 -15.39 -15.62 -13.67
N ASP A 77 -15.31 -16.69 -14.39
CA ASP A 77 -15.77 -16.76 -15.77
C ASP A 77 -17.25 -16.35 -15.85
N ASN A 78 -17.64 -15.62 -16.90
CA ASN A 78 -19.00 -15.08 -17.09
C ASN A 78 -19.49 -14.07 -16.03
N ALA A 79 -18.66 -13.16 -15.62
CA ALA A 79 -19.04 -12.08 -14.70
C ALA A 79 -20.05 -11.11 -15.38
N LYS A 80 -21.36 -11.31 -15.12
CA LYS A 80 -22.43 -10.45 -15.66
C LYS A 80 -22.78 -9.26 -14.77
N LYS A 81 -22.33 -9.23 -13.51
CA LYS A 81 -22.65 -8.17 -12.54
C LYS A 81 -21.37 -7.44 -12.14
N CYS A 82 -21.45 -6.12 -11.92
CA CYS A 82 -20.30 -5.31 -11.46
C CYS A 82 -19.70 -5.82 -10.16
N SER A 83 -20.50 -6.41 -9.25
CA SER A 83 -20.02 -7.03 -8.02
C SER A 83 -19.07 -8.22 -8.23
N ASN A 84 -19.08 -8.79 -9.44
CA ASN A 84 -18.21 -9.93 -9.79
C ASN A 84 -16.86 -9.49 -10.36
N TYR A 85 -16.53 -8.20 -10.27
CA TYR A 85 -15.23 -7.68 -10.67
C TYR A 85 -14.44 -7.19 -9.47
N HIS A 86 -13.12 -7.39 -9.54
CA HIS A 86 -12.15 -6.62 -8.77
C HIS A 86 -11.65 -5.47 -9.64
N THR A 87 -11.52 -4.30 -9.06
CA THR A 87 -10.87 -3.18 -9.74
C THR A 87 -9.42 -3.09 -9.30
N ILE A 88 -8.50 -2.98 -10.26
CA ILE A 88 -7.12 -2.60 -10.01
C ILE A 88 -6.97 -1.15 -10.44
N ALA A 89 -6.50 -0.30 -9.52
CA ALA A 89 -6.17 1.09 -9.81
C ALA A 89 -4.73 1.18 -10.29
N LEU A 90 -4.53 1.66 -11.51
CA LEU A 90 -3.23 2.01 -12.04
C LEU A 90 -2.97 3.49 -11.81
N ILE A 91 -1.97 3.78 -11.02
CA ILE A 91 -1.46 5.14 -10.77
C ILE A 91 -0.14 5.36 -11.52
N SER A 92 0.22 6.62 -11.77
CA SER A 92 1.51 6.93 -12.38
C SER A 92 2.68 6.40 -11.55
N HIS A 93 3.75 5.99 -12.19
CA HIS A 93 4.95 5.52 -11.49
C HIS A 93 5.60 6.65 -10.67
N THR A 94 5.50 7.89 -11.12
CA THR A 94 5.96 9.06 -10.39
C THR A 94 5.19 9.28 -9.08
N SER A 95 3.87 9.17 -9.14
CA SER A 95 3.02 9.20 -7.94
C SER A 95 3.38 8.06 -6.98
N ASN A 96 3.62 6.87 -7.50
CA ASN A 96 3.99 5.71 -6.71
C ASN A 96 5.32 5.89 -5.96
N VAL A 97 6.29 6.60 -6.54
CA VAL A 97 7.54 6.97 -5.84
C VAL A 97 7.22 7.75 -4.56
N MET A 98 6.42 8.81 -4.66
CA MET A 98 6.04 9.62 -3.50
C MET A 98 5.27 8.80 -2.46
N LEU A 99 4.31 7.99 -2.90
CA LEU A 99 3.53 7.12 -1.99
C LEU A 99 4.42 6.12 -1.25
N LYS A 100 5.45 5.56 -1.89
CA LYS A 100 6.40 4.66 -1.25
C LYS A 100 7.23 5.34 -0.17
N ILE A 101 7.65 6.59 -0.41
CA ILE A 101 8.37 7.39 0.59
C ILE A 101 7.47 7.61 1.80
N LEU A 102 6.22 8.06 1.56
CA LEU A 102 5.24 8.27 2.63
C LEU A 102 4.97 6.97 3.39
N GLN A 103 4.77 5.87 2.68
CA GLN A 103 4.58 4.55 3.29
C GLN A 103 5.75 4.16 4.20
N ALA A 104 6.98 4.35 3.73
CA ALA A 104 8.17 4.00 4.51
C ALA A 104 8.29 4.82 5.79
N ARG A 105 7.98 6.12 5.73
CA ARG A 105 7.96 7.01 6.89
C ARG A 105 6.84 6.64 7.86
N LEU A 106 5.62 6.42 7.36
CA LEU A 106 4.47 6.04 8.18
C LEU A 106 4.65 4.68 8.86
N LEU A 107 5.27 3.70 8.19
CA LEU A 107 5.46 2.36 8.76
C LEU A 107 6.23 2.37 10.08
N GLN A 108 7.11 3.33 10.30
CA GLN A 108 7.85 3.45 11.56
C GLN A 108 6.89 3.74 12.73
N TYR A 109 5.92 4.62 12.52
CA TYR A 109 4.91 4.97 13.54
C TYR A 109 3.84 3.89 13.67
N VAL A 110 3.29 3.44 12.54
CA VAL A 110 2.23 2.43 12.51
C VAL A 110 2.65 1.14 13.19
N ASN A 111 3.90 0.69 13.01
CA ASN A 111 4.39 -0.53 13.65
C ASN A 111 4.46 -0.43 15.17
N CYS A 112 4.61 0.77 15.72
CA CYS A 112 4.60 0.99 17.18
C CYS A 112 3.18 1.00 17.75
N GLU A 113 2.21 1.44 16.95
CA GLU A 113 0.81 1.59 17.38
C GLU A 113 -0.04 0.32 17.15
N LEU A 114 0.38 -0.53 16.21
CA LEU A 114 -0.37 -1.75 15.89
C LEU A 114 -0.24 -2.79 17.01
N PRO A 115 -1.35 -3.33 17.51
CA PRO A 115 -1.32 -4.39 18.51
C PRO A 115 -0.65 -5.65 17.96
N ASP A 116 -0.03 -6.44 18.84
CA ASP A 116 0.71 -7.65 18.45
C ASP A 116 -0.16 -8.72 17.78
N VAL A 117 -1.45 -8.71 18.03
CA VAL A 117 -2.41 -9.63 17.40
C VAL A 117 -2.68 -9.30 15.92
N GLN A 118 -2.37 -8.08 15.49
CA GLN A 118 -2.52 -7.66 14.09
C GLN A 118 -1.46 -8.34 13.21
N ALA A 119 -1.88 -9.24 12.34
CA ALA A 119 -0.99 -9.93 11.40
C ALA A 119 -1.08 -9.39 9.98
N GLY A 120 -2.27 -8.91 9.57
CA GLY A 120 -2.46 -8.36 8.23
C GLY A 120 -1.59 -7.15 7.96
N PHE A 121 -0.96 -7.12 6.77
CA PHE A 121 -0.09 -6.02 6.29
C PHE A 121 1.16 -5.74 7.14
N ARG A 122 1.56 -6.65 8.04
CA ARG A 122 2.80 -6.56 8.81
C ARG A 122 3.90 -7.42 8.21
N LYS A 123 5.11 -6.86 8.10
CA LYS A 123 6.29 -7.59 7.66
C LYS A 123 6.64 -8.68 8.69
N GLY A 124 6.91 -9.90 8.21
CA GLY A 124 7.26 -11.03 9.07
C GLY A 124 6.06 -11.72 9.74
N ARG A 125 4.84 -11.31 9.47
CA ARG A 125 3.61 -11.96 9.94
C ARG A 125 2.86 -12.57 8.75
N GLY A 126 2.80 -13.88 8.69
CA GLY A 126 2.19 -14.61 7.57
C GLY A 126 0.90 -15.34 7.94
N SER A 127 0.14 -15.76 6.93
CA SER A 127 -1.06 -16.60 7.13
C SER A 127 -0.72 -17.92 7.82
N ARG A 128 0.47 -18.47 7.58
CA ARG A 128 0.95 -19.70 8.22
C ARG A 128 1.04 -19.55 9.73
N ASP A 129 1.56 -18.42 10.22
CA ASP A 129 1.68 -18.16 11.65
C ASP A 129 0.31 -18.04 12.30
N GLN A 130 -0.66 -17.43 11.62
CA GLN A 130 -2.03 -17.32 12.11
C GLN A 130 -2.74 -18.67 12.14
N ILE A 131 -2.53 -19.52 11.15
CA ILE A 131 -3.04 -20.88 11.13
C ILE A 131 -2.45 -21.68 12.29
N ALA A 132 -1.12 -21.58 12.50
CA ALA A 132 -0.44 -22.24 13.62
C ALA A 132 -0.99 -21.79 14.98
N ASN A 133 -1.24 -20.48 15.15
CA ASN A 133 -1.85 -19.94 16.36
C ASN A 133 -3.25 -20.51 16.62
N ILE A 134 -4.09 -20.60 15.58
CA ILE A 134 -5.43 -21.20 15.71
C ILE A 134 -5.32 -22.69 16.08
N HIS A 135 -4.44 -23.44 15.44
CA HIS A 135 -4.18 -24.83 15.77
C HIS A 135 -3.74 -24.98 17.23
N TRP A 136 -2.79 -24.15 17.67
CA TRP A 136 -2.32 -24.18 19.04
C TRP A 136 -3.43 -23.90 20.06
N ILE A 137 -4.31 -22.92 19.78
CA ILE A 137 -5.46 -22.62 20.64
C ILE A 137 -6.41 -23.82 20.72
N ILE A 138 -6.71 -24.44 19.56
CA ILE A 138 -7.58 -25.61 19.51
C ILE A 138 -7.00 -26.78 20.33
N GLU A 139 -5.71 -27.05 20.19
CA GLU A 139 -5.03 -28.12 20.93
C GLU A 139 -5.06 -27.85 22.42
N LYS A 140 -4.79 -26.62 22.84
CA LYS A 140 -4.81 -26.24 24.27
C LYS A 140 -6.22 -26.41 24.87
N GLU A 141 -7.25 -25.94 24.21
CA GLU A 141 -8.61 -26.09 24.71
C GLU A 141 -9.05 -27.56 24.76
N ARG A 142 -8.57 -28.39 23.84
CA ARG A 142 -8.80 -29.86 23.88
C ARG A 142 -8.14 -30.52 25.07
N GLU A 143 -6.91 -30.14 25.44
CA GLU A 143 -6.25 -30.64 26.66
C GLU A 143 -7.07 -30.36 27.92
N PHE A 144 -7.74 -29.20 27.98
CA PHE A 144 -8.59 -28.82 29.09
C PHE A 144 -10.06 -29.25 28.96
N GLN A 145 -10.40 -30.01 27.90
CA GLN A 145 -11.77 -30.45 27.59
C GLN A 145 -12.78 -29.28 27.54
N ARG A 146 -12.36 -28.13 27.02
CA ARG A 146 -13.19 -26.94 26.87
C ARG A 146 -13.69 -26.78 25.46
N ASN A 147 -14.93 -26.31 25.31
CA ASN A 147 -15.46 -25.92 24.01
C ASN A 147 -14.92 -24.57 23.60
N ILE A 148 -14.49 -24.49 22.35
CA ILE A 148 -14.06 -23.22 21.72
C ILE A 148 -15.00 -22.88 20.57
N TYR A 149 -15.31 -21.59 20.43
CA TYR A 149 -16.15 -21.05 19.37
C TYR A 149 -15.37 -20.01 18.59
N PHE A 150 -15.35 -20.12 17.27
CA PHE A 150 -14.71 -19.16 16.39
C PHE A 150 -15.75 -18.35 15.63
N CYS A 151 -15.53 -17.04 15.52
CA CYS A 151 -16.29 -16.15 14.64
C CYS A 151 -15.32 -15.53 13.65
N PHE A 152 -15.58 -15.69 12.35
CA PHE A 152 -14.80 -15.09 11.27
C PHE A 152 -15.64 -13.99 10.61
N ALA A 153 -15.11 -12.77 10.60
CA ALA A 153 -15.73 -11.65 9.90
C ALA A 153 -14.95 -11.33 8.62
N ASP A 154 -15.61 -11.40 7.48
CA ASP A 154 -15.03 -11.03 6.17
C ASP A 154 -15.71 -9.77 5.64
N TYR A 155 -14.89 -8.74 5.39
CA TYR A 155 -15.38 -7.47 4.87
C TYR A 155 -15.39 -7.48 3.34
N ALA A 156 -16.55 -7.38 2.75
CA ALA A 156 -16.75 -7.53 1.29
C ALA A 156 -15.99 -6.50 0.45
N LYS A 157 -15.76 -5.29 0.95
CA LYS A 157 -15.10 -4.17 0.26
C LYS A 157 -14.50 -3.20 1.28
N GLY A 158 -13.65 -3.68 2.18
CA GLY A 158 -13.13 -2.89 3.29
C GLY A 158 -12.49 -1.56 2.85
N PHE A 159 -11.70 -1.56 1.78
CA PHE A 159 -11.03 -0.36 1.28
C PHE A 159 -11.97 0.63 0.57
N ASP A 160 -13.03 0.14 -0.07
CA ASP A 160 -14.01 1.00 -0.76
C ASP A 160 -14.92 1.77 0.23
N CYS A 161 -14.95 1.35 1.51
CA CYS A 161 -15.79 1.93 2.55
C CYS A 161 -15.05 2.93 3.45
N VAL A 162 -13.79 3.24 3.15
CA VAL A 162 -12.98 4.19 3.94
C VAL A 162 -13.50 5.61 3.71
N ASP A 163 -13.82 6.31 4.82
CA ASP A 163 -14.18 7.72 4.76
C ASP A 163 -12.91 8.57 4.64
N HIS A 164 -12.66 9.07 3.44
CA HIS A 164 -11.47 9.88 3.12
C HIS A 164 -11.39 11.19 3.92
N ASN A 165 -12.50 11.67 4.51
CA ASN A 165 -12.48 12.88 5.34
C ASN A 165 -11.99 12.61 6.77
N LYS A 166 -11.87 11.34 7.14
CA LYS A 166 -11.40 10.90 8.47
C LYS A 166 -9.97 10.37 8.46
N LEU A 167 -9.35 10.30 7.26
CA LEU A 167 -7.95 10.00 7.08
C LEU A 167 -7.11 11.27 7.20
#